data_b6519c52b19c9b78600cc30726ac2f72
#
_entry.id   b6519c52b19c9b78600cc30726ac2f72
#
_cell.length_a   1.000
_cell.length_b   1.000
_cell.length_c   1.000
_cell.angle_alpha   90.00
_cell.angle_beta   90.00
_cell.angle_gamma   90.00
#
_symmetry.space_group_name_H-M   'P 1'
#
loop_
_entity.id
_entity.type
_entity.pdbx_description
1 polymer ?
#
loop_
_entity_poly.entity_id
_entity_poly.type
_entity_poly.pdbx_seq_one_letter_code
_entity_poly.pdbx_strand_id
1 'polypeptide(L)'
;TMHALKEMYPDDTLYYLMGMDQAMAFEKWKNAKEISELVQLVAFNRGGYPTTHPNLETYHFIKMDNVEITASSTEIKKGALDMLDKDVLRYISKNGLYLDTMIRNRMKEKRYKHTLSVASLTRDFCESNGIDPLSGYIAGMMHDVAKEMPHDQAKKLMKKYYASHLDQPEPIWHQWLSRY
;
A
#
# COMPACT_ATOMS: atom_id res chain seq x y z
N THR A 1 -5.47 5.56 -24.01
CA THR A 1 -5.12 4.20 -23.47
C THR A 1 -6.13 3.17 -23.95
N MET A 2 -7.47 3.38 -23.80
CA MET A 2 -8.48 2.38 -24.21
C MET A 2 -8.47 2.13 -25.72
N HIS A 3 -8.34 3.16 -26.55
CA HIS A 3 -8.15 3.01 -28.00
C HIS A 3 -6.95 2.11 -28.33
N ALA A 4 -5.80 2.40 -27.76
CA ALA A 4 -4.59 1.60 -28.01
C ALA A 4 -4.78 0.12 -27.60
N LEU A 5 -5.48 -0.14 -26.50
CA LEU A 5 -5.80 -1.52 -26.11
C LEU A 5 -6.77 -2.17 -27.10
N LYS A 6 -7.76 -1.45 -27.59
CA LYS A 6 -8.72 -2.01 -28.58
C LYS A 6 -8.06 -2.23 -29.94
N GLU A 7 -7.08 -1.41 -30.31
CA GLU A 7 -6.24 -1.63 -31.51
C GLU A 7 -5.35 -2.86 -31.36
N MET A 8 -4.78 -3.09 -30.16
CA MET A 8 -3.93 -4.26 -29.90
C MET A 8 -4.75 -5.57 -29.81
N TYR A 9 -6.02 -5.47 -29.38
CA TYR A 9 -6.90 -6.61 -29.14
C TYR A 9 -8.27 -6.35 -29.82
N PRO A 10 -8.32 -6.32 -31.16
CA PRO A 10 -9.52 -5.89 -31.90
C PRO A 10 -10.71 -6.84 -31.72
N ASP A 11 -10.44 -8.14 -31.60
CA ASP A 11 -11.45 -9.19 -31.50
C ASP A 11 -11.85 -9.52 -30.06
N ASP A 12 -11.10 -8.98 -29.06
CA ASP A 12 -11.36 -9.27 -27.66
C ASP A 12 -12.39 -8.32 -27.05
N THR A 13 -13.15 -8.82 -26.08
CA THR A 13 -13.98 -8.01 -25.21
C THR A 13 -13.12 -7.50 -24.05
N LEU A 14 -12.87 -6.21 -24.01
CA LEU A 14 -12.12 -5.57 -22.94
C LEU A 14 -13.03 -5.24 -21.77
N TYR A 15 -12.64 -5.66 -20.57
CA TYR A 15 -13.36 -5.35 -19.33
C TYR A 15 -12.56 -4.33 -18.50
N TYR A 16 -13.23 -3.24 -18.11
CA TYR A 16 -12.62 -2.26 -17.21
C TYR A 16 -13.27 -2.39 -15.81
N LEU A 17 -12.46 -2.85 -14.86
CA LEU A 17 -12.91 -3.14 -13.49
C LEU A 17 -12.65 -1.95 -12.58
N MET A 18 -13.66 -1.51 -11.81
CA MET A 18 -13.51 -0.44 -10.84
C MET A 18 -14.42 -0.63 -9.62
N GLY A 19 -14.06 0.02 -8.52
CA GLY A 19 -14.92 0.07 -7.33
C GLY A 19 -16.11 1.02 -7.53
N MET A 20 -17.15 0.85 -6.73
CA MET A 20 -18.36 1.69 -6.76
C MET A 20 -18.04 3.18 -6.58
N ASP A 21 -17.03 3.53 -5.78
CA ASP A 21 -16.57 4.91 -5.63
C ASP A 21 -16.16 5.57 -6.95
N GLN A 22 -15.50 4.82 -7.84
CA GLN A 22 -15.10 5.30 -9.16
C GLN A 22 -16.27 5.26 -10.15
N ALA A 23 -17.12 4.24 -10.09
CA ALA A 23 -18.30 4.15 -10.93
C ALA A 23 -19.28 5.33 -10.68
N MET A 24 -19.43 5.76 -9.44
CA MET A 24 -20.22 6.95 -9.08
C MET A 24 -19.62 8.25 -9.63
N ALA A 25 -18.30 8.34 -9.72
CA ALA A 25 -17.60 9.51 -10.25
C ALA A 25 -17.34 9.42 -11.76
N PHE A 26 -17.74 8.35 -12.43
CA PHE A 26 -17.35 8.04 -13.80
C PHE A 26 -17.78 9.10 -14.82
N GLU A 27 -18.92 9.74 -14.64
CA GLU A 27 -19.40 10.86 -15.49
C GLU A 27 -18.40 12.04 -15.57
N LYS A 28 -17.54 12.19 -14.54
CA LYS A 28 -16.50 13.25 -14.46
C LYS A 28 -15.22 12.87 -15.20
N TRP A 29 -15.11 11.64 -15.67
CA TRP A 29 -13.92 11.20 -16.38
C TRP A 29 -13.86 11.82 -17.78
N LYS A 30 -12.65 12.16 -18.19
CA LYS A 30 -12.44 12.60 -19.58
C LYS A 30 -12.85 11.47 -20.52
N ASN A 31 -13.75 11.78 -21.45
CA ASN A 31 -14.26 10.85 -22.45
C ASN A 31 -15.04 9.66 -21.85
N ALA A 32 -15.77 9.83 -20.73
CA ALA A 32 -16.51 8.76 -20.07
C ALA A 32 -17.41 7.96 -21.05
N LYS A 33 -18.18 8.67 -21.91
CA LYS A 33 -19.06 8.04 -22.90
C LYS A 33 -18.26 7.18 -23.89
N GLU A 34 -17.20 7.71 -24.46
CA GLU A 34 -16.34 7.00 -25.40
C GLU A 34 -15.70 5.75 -24.77
N ILE A 35 -15.25 5.86 -23.52
CA ILE A 35 -14.70 4.71 -22.77
C ILE A 35 -15.78 3.63 -22.61
N SER A 36 -17.04 4.00 -22.25
CA SER A 36 -18.12 3.03 -22.07
C SER A 36 -18.56 2.34 -23.38
N GLU A 37 -18.27 2.93 -24.53
CA GLU A 37 -18.50 2.34 -25.85
C GLU A 37 -17.36 1.40 -26.28
N LEU A 38 -16.14 1.61 -25.79
CA LEU A 38 -14.95 0.83 -26.16
C LEU A 38 -14.76 -0.42 -25.30
N VAL A 39 -15.18 -0.39 -24.04
CA VAL A 39 -14.94 -1.46 -23.07
C VAL A 39 -16.21 -1.75 -22.27
N GLN A 40 -16.32 -2.99 -21.79
CA GLN A 40 -17.36 -3.36 -20.83
C GLN A 40 -16.95 -2.89 -19.43
N LEU A 41 -17.72 -1.98 -18.86
CA LEU A 41 -17.47 -1.48 -17.51
C LEU A 41 -18.00 -2.46 -16.46
N VAL A 42 -17.23 -2.70 -15.41
CA VAL A 42 -17.58 -3.60 -14.31
C VAL A 42 -17.39 -2.88 -12.98
N ALA A 43 -18.47 -2.79 -12.18
CA ALA A 43 -18.45 -2.16 -10.86
C ALA A 43 -18.49 -3.20 -9.74
N PHE A 44 -17.53 -3.11 -8.81
CA PHE A 44 -17.48 -3.93 -7.60
C PHE A 44 -18.05 -3.16 -6.41
N ASN A 45 -18.80 -3.85 -5.56
CA ASN A 45 -19.21 -3.32 -4.27
C ASN A 45 -18.00 -2.92 -3.43
N ARG A 46 -18.09 -1.78 -2.76
CA ARG A 46 -17.04 -1.26 -1.89
C ARG A 46 -17.65 -0.73 -0.60
N GLY A 47 -17.09 -1.12 0.54
CA GLY A 47 -17.56 -0.69 1.85
C GLY A 47 -17.65 0.84 1.97
N GLY A 48 -18.74 1.32 2.56
CA GLY A 48 -19.01 2.75 2.73
C GLY A 48 -19.62 3.46 1.51
N TYR A 49 -19.89 2.73 0.41
CA TYR A 49 -20.54 3.29 -0.78
C TYR A 49 -21.87 2.59 -1.07
N PRO A 50 -22.86 3.29 -1.66
CA PRO A 50 -24.12 2.67 -2.05
C PRO A 50 -23.89 1.59 -3.11
N THR A 51 -24.76 0.59 -3.11
CA THR A 51 -24.67 -0.53 -4.06
C THR A 51 -25.32 -0.22 -5.41
N THR A 52 -25.95 0.95 -5.56
CA THR A 52 -26.62 1.40 -6.78
C THR A 52 -26.29 2.89 -7.03
N HIS A 53 -26.20 3.27 -8.28
CA HIS A 53 -26.04 4.65 -8.72
C HIS A 53 -26.56 4.81 -10.16
N PRO A 54 -27.13 5.97 -10.56
CA PRO A 54 -27.61 6.19 -11.93
C PRO A 54 -26.58 5.93 -13.04
N ASN A 55 -25.31 6.19 -12.78
CA ASN A 55 -24.22 5.93 -13.74
C ASN A 55 -24.14 4.46 -14.16
N LEU A 56 -24.56 3.52 -13.30
CA LEU A 56 -24.53 2.09 -13.64
C LEU A 56 -25.41 1.78 -14.84
N GLU A 57 -26.59 2.37 -14.89
CA GLU A 57 -27.53 2.24 -16.02
C GLU A 57 -27.07 3.10 -17.21
N THR A 58 -26.70 4.36 -16.96
CA THR A 58 -26.31 5.33 -18.01
C THR A 58 -25.11 4.84 -18.84
N TYR A 59 -24.15 4.18 -18.22
CA TYR A 59 -22.91 3.71 -18.87
C TYR A 59 -22.84 2.17 -18.99
N HIS A 60 -23.97 1.48 -18.80
CA HIS A 60 -24.10 0.03 -18.96
C HIS A 60 -23.09 -0.81 -18.17
N PHE A 61 -22.91 -0.47 -16.91
CA PHE A 61 -22.02 -1.25 -16.03
C PHE A 61 -22.60 -2.65 -15.75
N ILE A 62 -21.74 -3.64 -15.78
CA ILE A 62 -21.99 -4.92 -15.10
C ILE A 62 -21.70 -4.71 -13.61
N LYS A 63 -22.70 -4.89 -12.78
CA LYS A 63 -22.54 -4.87 -11.34
C LYS A 63 -22.16 -6.25 -10.83
N MET A 64 -21.07 -6.33 -10.07
CA MET A 64 -20.67 -7.57 -9.41
C MET A 64 -21.29 -7.68 -8.03
N ASP A 65 -21.79 -8.86 -7.73
CA ASP A 65 -22.28 -9.21 -6.38
C ASP A 65 -21.13 -9.84 -5.57
N ASN A 66 -20.19 -9.00 -5.16
CA ASN A 66 -19.04 -9.41 -4.35
C ASN A 66 -19.24 -9.05 -2.88
N VAL A 67 -18.54 -9.77 -2.00
CA VAL A 67 -18.39 -9.38 -0.59
C VAL A 67 -17.72 -8.01 -0.52
N GLU A 68 -18.22 -7.12 0.34
CA GLU A 68 -17.64 -5.79 0.54
C GLU A 68 -16.18 -5.89 0.97
N ILE A 69 -15.30 -5.26 0.21
CA ILE A 69 -13.87 -5.15 0.53
C ILE A 69 -13.61 -3.74 1.02
N THR A 70 -13.21 -3.61 2.27
CA THR A 70 -12.86 -2.32 2.89
C THR A 70 -11.42 -1.91 2.63
N ALA A 71 -10.58 -2.84 2.16
CA ALA A 71 -9.18 -2.55 1.85
C ALA A 71 -9.03 -1.47 0.78
N SER A 72 -8.15 -0.50 1.04
CA SER A 72 -7.77 0.50 0.06
C SER A 72 -6.25 0.63 -0.01
N SER A 73 -5.73 0.94 -1.20
CA SER A 73 -4.30 1.20 -1.38
C SER A 73 -3.81 2.36 -0.51
N THR A 74 -4.67 3.32 -0.22
CA THR A 74 -4.35 4.44 0.67
C THR A 74 -4.10 3.98 2.11
N GLU A 75 -4.97 3.10 2.65
CA GLU A 75 -4.80 2.57 4.00
C GLU A 75 -3.62 1.59 4.08
N ILE A 76 -3.41 0.78 3.05
CA ILE A 76 -2.22 -0.09 2.94
C ILE A 76 -0.93 0.74 2.98
N LYS A 77 -0.86 1.84 2.23
CA LYS A 77 0.28 2.77 2.25
C LYS A 77 0.49 3.46 3.61
N LYS A 78 -0.54 3.53 4.44
CA LYS A 78 -0.45 3.99 5.84
C LYS A 78 -0.06 2.89 6.82
N GLY A 79 -0.01 1.64 6.39
CA GLY A 79 0.43 0.49 7.19
C GLY A 79 -0.70 -0.44 7.67
N ALA A 80 -1.92 -0.33 7.12
CA ALA A 80 -3.01 -1.29 7.38
C ALA A 80 -2.78 -2.57 6.57
N LEU A 81 -1.82 -3.39 6.98
CA LEU A 81 -1.36 -4.57 6.25
C LEU A 81 -2.14 -5.85 6.59
N ASP A 82 -2.90 -5.85 7.66
CA ASP A 82 -3.73 -6.95 8.15
C ASP A 82 -4.88 -7.32 7.20
N MET A 83 -5.22 -6.41 6.29
CA MET A 83 -6.24 -6.62 5.24
C MET A 83 -5.71 -7.34 4.00
N LEU A 84 -4.40 -7.56 3.92
CA LEU A 84 -3.76 -8.15 2.74
C LEU A 84 -3.67 -9.67 2.85
N ASP A 85 -3.82 -10.32 1.70
CA ASP A 85 -3.43 -11.72 1.56
C ASP A 85 -1.93 -11.91 1.86
N LYS A 86 -1.57 -13.06 2.42
CA LYS A 86 -0.19 -13.36 2.84
C LYS A 86 0.82 -13.32 1.70
N ASP A 87 0.42 -13.71 0.49
CA ASP A 87 1.32 -13.72 -0.66
C ASP A 87 1.51 -12.30 -1.22
N VAL A 88 0.46 -11.48 -1.20
CA VAL A 88 0.55 -10.04 -1.52
C VAL A 88 1.44 -9.33 -0.51
N LEU A 89 1.27 -9.60 0.79
CA LEU A 89 2.12 -9.03 1.84
C LEU A 89 3.59 -9.43 1.66
N ARG A 90 3.84 -10.71 1.35
CA ARG A 90 5.20 -11.20 1.07
C ARG A 90 5.82 -10.50 -0.15
N TYR A 91 5.03 -10.29 -1.21
CA TYR A 91 5.49 -9.57 -2.39
C TYR A 91 5.83 -8.11 -2.10
N ILE A 92 4.97 -7.41 -1.36
CA ILE A 92 5.20 -6.02 -0.91
C ILE A 92 6.50 -5.94 -0.10
N SER A 93 6.66 -6.83 0.88
CA SER A 93 7.84 -6.85 1.77
C SER A 93 9.12 -7.15 1.00
N LYS A 94 9.10 -8.17 0.13
CA LYS A 94 10.27 -8.57 -0.67
C LYS A 94 10.74 -7.47 -1.62
N ASN A 95 9.83 -6.68 -2.14
CA ASN A 95 10.14 -5.64 -3.12
C ASN A 95 10.21 -4.22 -2.50
N GLY A 96 10.09 -4.09 -1.18
CA GLY A 96 10.11 -2.79 -0.48
C GLY A 96 9.02 -1.82 -0.94
N LEU A 97 7.88 -2.34 -1.44
CA LEU A 97 6.81 -1.51 -1.98
C LEU A 97 6.12 -0.71 -0.85
N TYR A 98 5.83 0.55 -1.13
CA TYR A 98 5.15 1.49 -0.22
C TYR A 98 5.94 1.84 1.05
N LEU A 99 7.15 1.27 1.24
CA LEU A 99 7.97 1.44 2.43
C LEU A 99 8.21 2.91 2.76
N ASP A 100 8.56 3.71 1.74
CA ASP A 100 8.78 5.15 1.88
C ASP A 100 7.58 5.86 2.53
N THR A 101 6.39 5.64 2.00
CA THR A 101 5.16 6.27 2.51
C THR A 101 4.81 5.77 3.91
N MET A 102 4.99 4.47 4.19
CA MET A 102 4.73 3.88 5.50
C MET A 102 5.65 4.46 6.57
N ILE A 103 6.93 4.58 6.27
CA ILE A 103 7.95 5.11 7.19
C ILE A 103 7.75 6.62 7.42
N ARG A 104 7.53 7.38 6.34
CA ARG A 104 7.27 8.81 6.42
C ARG A 104 6.10 9.15 7.33
N ASN A 105 5.01 8.37 7.26
CA ASN A 105 3.83 8.59 8.11
C ASN A 105 4.05 8.25 9.59
N ARG A 106 5.14 7.59 9.94
CA ARG A 106 5.43 7.13 11.31
C ARG A 106 6.47 7.96 12.06
N MET A 107 7.07 8.95 11.40
CA MET A 107 8.14 9.74 12.01
C MET A 107 8.11 11.20 11.57
N LYS A 108 8.76 12.06 12.36
CA LYS A 108 8.90 13.48 12.05
C LYS A 108 9.83 13.70 10.87
N GLU A 109 9.61 14.79 10.12
CA GLU A 109 10.35 15.12 8.90
C GLU A 109 11.89 15.07 9.08
N LYS A 110 12.42 15.57 10.19
CA LYS A 110 13.86 15.54 10.48
C LYS A 110 14.39 14.11 10.55
N ARG A 111 13.65 13.21 11.19
CA ARG A 111 14.03 11.80 11.32
C ARG A 111 13.88 11.07 10.01
N TYR A 112 12.81 11.34 9.28
CA TYR A 112 12.60 10.76 7.96
C TYR A 112 13.77 11.09 7.00
N LYS A 113 14.25 12.35 6.96
CA LYS A 113 15.44 12.72 6.18
C LYS A 113 16.69 11.97 6.61
N HIS A 114 16.90 11.81 7.91
CA HIS A 114 18.00 10.98 8.44
C HIS A 114 17.86 9.52 7.97
N THR A 115 16.67 8.94 8.09
CA THR A 115 16.37 7.56 7.66
C THR A 115 16.65 7.36 6.18
N LEU A 116 16.24 8.31 5.31
CA LEU A 116 16.56 8.25 3.88
C LEU A 116 18.06 8.27 3.61
N SER A 117 18.82 9.09 4.35
CA SER A 117 20.29 9.16 4.20
C SER A 117 20.94 7.84 4.60
N VAL A 118 20.49 7.24 5.71
CA VAL A 118 20.97 5.92 6.15
C VAL A 118 20.60 4.84 5.14
N ALA A 119 19.38 4.84 4.63
CA ALA A 119 18.93 3.88 3.63
C ALA A 119 19.73 3.96 2.31
N SER A 120 20.04 5.16 1.85
CA SER A 120 20.93 5.34 0.69
C SER A 120 22.33 4.82 0.94
N LEU A 121 22.91 5.15 2.09
CA LEU A 121 24.26 4.70 2.47
C LEU A 121 24.33 3.17 2.59
N THR A 122 23.37 2.54 3.25
CA THR A 122 23.34 1.07 3.40
C THR A 122 23.13 0.37 2.07
N ARG A 123 22.31 0.92 1.16
CA ARG A 123 22.18 0.45 -0.22
C ARG A 123 23.54 0.44 -0.93
N ASP A 124 24.22 1.58 -0.94
CA ASP A 124 25.48 1.76 -1.65
C ASP A 124 26.59 0.89 -1.03
N PHE A 125 26.56 0.71 0.29
CA PHE A 125 27.45 -0.21 1.00
C PHE A 125 27.21 -1.68 0.61
N CYS A 126 25.95 -2.10 0.56
CA CYS A 126 25.58 -3.46 0.12
C CYS A 126 26.03 -3.71 -1.31
N GLU A 127 25.74 -2.79 -2.23
CA GLU A 127 26.15 -2.88 -3.63
C GLU A 127 27.67 -3.04 -3.77
N SER A 128 28.44 -2.22 -3.06
CA SER A 128 29.91 -2.26 -3.08
C SER A 128 30.50 -3.57 -2.52
N ASN A 129 29.74 -4.32 -1.73
CA ASN A 129 30.17 -5.60 -1.14
C ASN A 129 29.49 -6.82 -1.77
N GLY A 130 28.81 -6.68 -2.92
CA GLY A 130 28.16 -7.77 -3.61
C GLY A 130 26.92 -8.32 -2.89
N ILE A 131 26.33 -7.53 -1.99
CA ILE A 131 25.08 -7.84 -1.29
C ILE A 131 23.93 -7.14 -2.04
N ASP A 132 22.73 -7.72 -2.02
CA ASP A 132 21.55 -7.11 -2.65
C ASP A 132 21.31 -5.68 -2.15
N PRO A 133 21.38 -4.67 -3.03
CA PRO A 133 21.21 -3.26 -2.65
C PRO A 133 19.82 -2.95 -2.07
N LEU A 134 18.77 -3.67 -2.52
CA LEU A 134 17.40 -3.48 -2.01
C LEU A 134 17.31 -3.91 -0.54
N SER A 135 17.95 -5.00 -0.16
CA SER A 135 18.02 -5.44 1.23
C SER A 135 18.69 -4.39 2.11
N GLY A 136 19.77 -3.76 1.64
CA GLY A 136 20.43 -2.65 2.32
C GLY A 136 19.51 -1.44 2.49
N TYR A 137 18.82 -1.06 1.43
CA TYR A 137 17.87 0.04 1.47
C TYR A 137 16.73 -0.21 2.47
N ILE A 138 16.11 -1.40 2.43
CA ILE A 138 15.03 -1.78 3.36
C ILE A 138 15.53 -1.75 4.81
N ALA A 139 16.71 -2.34 5.09
CA ALA A 139 17.30 -2.32 6.42
C ALA A 139 17.52 -0.90 6.93
N GLY A 140 18.06 -0.01 6.08
CA GLY A 140 18.25 1.39 6.40
C GLY A 140 16.94 2.15 6.64
N MET A 141 15.89 1.87 5.86
CA MET A 141 14.56 2.46 6.07
C MET A 141 13.92 2.00 7.39
N MET A 142 14.16 0.77 7.80
CA MET A 142 13.52 0.18 8.99
C MET A 142 14.27 0.44 10.30
N HIS A 143 15.56 0.82 10.27
CA HIS A 143 16.43 0.83 11.46
C HIS A 143 15.89 1.64 12.66
N ASP A 144 15.22 2.74 12.41
CA ASP A 144 14.69 3.69 13.42
C ASP A 144 13.15 3.80 13.43
N VAL A 145 12.44 2.90 12.74
CA VAL A 145 10.99 3.00 12.55
C VAL A 145 10.20 3.03 13.87
N ALA A 146 10.70 2.37 14.90
CA ALA A 146 10.06 2.32 16.21
C ALA A 146 10.51 3.45 17.16
N LYS A 147 11.42 4.34 16.76
CA LYS A 147 12.02 5.33 17.66
C LYS A 147 11.08 6.43 18.13
N GLU A 148 10.06 6.72 17.35
CA GLU A 148 9.01 7.69 17.70
C GLU A 148 7.68 7.01 18.09
N MET A 149 7.73 5.70 18.38
CA MET A 149 6.57 4.93 18.83
C MET A 149 6.11 5.44 20.21
N PRO A 150 4.81 5.61 20.45
CA PRO A 150 4.29 5.98 21.77
C PRO A 150 4.73 4.98 22.85
N HIS A 151 5.13 5.48 24.02
CA HIS A 151 5.68 4.69 25.13
C HIS A 151 4.80 3.48 25.50
N ASP A 152 3.49 3.69 25.65
CA ASP A 152 2.58 2.61 26.04
C ASP A 152 2.48 1.51 24.99
N GLN A 153 2.54 1.88 23.71
CA GLN A 153 2.58 0.92 22.62
C GLN A 153 3.93 0.16 22.62
N ALA A 154 5.04 0.86 22.74
CA ALA A 154 6.36 0.27 22.83
C ALA A 154 6.45 -0.72 24.00
N LYS A 155 6.00 -0.32 25.19
CA LYS A 155 5.97 -1.17 26.38
C LYS A 155 5.11 -2.42 26.22
N LYS A 156 3.95 -2.30 25.56
CA LYS A 156 3.06 -3.42 25.26
C LYS A 156 3.74 -4.44 24.33
N LEU A 157 4.41 -3.96 23.28
CA LEU A 157 5.14 -4.81 22.33
C LEU A 157 6.37 -5.45 22.96
N MET A 158 7.15 -4.68 23.73
CA MET A 158 8.30 -5.21 24.48
C MET A 158 7.86 -6.34 25.42
N LYS A 159 6.79 -6.15 26.20
CA LYS A 159 6.24 -7.22 27.07
C LYS A 159 5.83 -8.45 26.29
N LYS A 160 5.25 -8.29 25.11
CA LYS A 160 4.74 -9.39 24.31
C LYS A 160 5.85 -10.20 23.63
N TYR A 161 6.87 -9.53 23.10
CA TYR A 161 7.84 -10.17 22.20
C TYR A 161 9.27 -10.18 22.73
N TYR A 162 9.61 -9.28 23.66
CA TYR A 162 10.97 -9.07 24.17
C TYR A 162 10.99 -8.90 25.69
N ALA A 163 10.21 -9.71 26.42
CA ALA A 163 10.06 -9.61 27.87
C ALA A 163 11.41 -9.67 28.64
N SER A 164 12.38 -10.44 28.15
CA SER A 164 13.73 -10.54 28.72
C SER A 164 14.59 -9.28 28.57
N HIS A 165 14.11 -8.26 27.84
CA HIS A 165 14.85 -7.01 27.59
C HIS A 165 14.11 -5.79 28.16
N LEU A 166 13.11 -6.01 29.02
CA LEU A 166 12.35 -4.93 29.67
C LEU A 166 13.18 -4.14 30.71
N ASP A 167 14.24 -4.73 31.22
CA ASP A 167 15.21 -4.14 32.13
C ASP A 167 16.13 -3.13 31.43
N GLN A 168 16.19 -3.18 30.10
CA GLN A 168 16.99 -2.24 29.30
C GLN A 168 16.36 -0.84 29.32
N PRO A 169 17.18 0.24 29.27
CA PRO A 169 16.69 1.59 29.19
C PRO A 169 15.71 1.79 28.02
N GLU A 170 14.56 2.42 28.29
CA GLU A 170 13.53 2.66 27.29
C GLU A 170 14.04 3.29 25.97
N PRO A 171 14.99 4.25 25.98
CA PRO A 171 15.50 4.84 24.74
C PRO A 171 16.11 3.87 23.75
N ILE A 172 16.50 2.65 24.19
CA ILE A 172 17.07 1.64 23.30
C ILE A 172 16.06 0.57 22.85
N TRP A 173 14.85 0.58 23.37
CA TRP A 173 13.82 -0.40 22.97
C TRP A 173 13.52 -0.39 21.47
N HIS A 174 13.67 0.78 20.79
CA HIS A 174 13.47 0.86 19.34
C HIS A 174 14.37 -0.09 18.56
N GLN A 175 15.55 -0.43 19.06
CA GLN A 175 16.47 -1.38 18.41
C GLN A 175 15.87 -2.79 18.30
N TRP A 176 15.07 -3.19 19.29
CA TRP A 176 14.34 -4.46 19.30
C TRP A 176 13.04 -4.35 18.49
N LEU A 177 12.30 -3.27 18.70
CA LEU A 177 11.00 -3.04 18.08
C LEU A 177 11.09 -2.75 16.58
N SER A 178 12.18 -2.21 16.08
CA SER A 178 12.38 -2.00 14.63
C SER A 178 12.60 -3.30 13.86
N ARG A 179 12.79 -4.41 14.55
CA ARG A 179 12.87 -5.76 13.95
C ARG A 179 11.50 -6.45 13.85
N TYR A 180 10.52 -5.93 14.57
CA TYR A 180 9.14 -6.43 14.62
C TYR A 180 8.28 -5.78 13.56
#